data_8fe5ea9e6acd2ed723e39a9a1c4ad2f9
#
_entry.id   8fe5ea9e6acd2ed723e39a9a1c4ad2f9
#
_cell.length_a   1.000
_cell.length_b   1.000
_cell.length_c   1.000
_cell.angle_alpha   90.00
_cell.angle_beta   90.00
_cell.angle_gamma   90.00
#
_symmetry.space_group_name_H-M   'P 1'
#
loop_
_entity.id
_entity.type
_entity.pdbx_description
1 polymer ?
#
loop_
_entity_poly.entity_id
_entity_poly.type
_entity_poly.pdbx_seq_one_letter_code
_entity_poly.pdbx_strand_id
1 'polypeptide(L)'
;MEEATRRCAELAGWAPSDLDLLVPHQANLRIIEAVRERLGLPEDKVYVNIARYGNTSSASIPIALDECVRSRRLKQGDKLGIAAFGGGATWGASTMTWTIPAAHVDRAIAAAEAPKEVVS
;
A
#
# COMPACT_ATOMS: atom_id res chain seq x y z
N MET A 1 0.85 -13.63 -4.25
CA MET A 1 0.22 -12.33 -3.91
C MET A 1 -1.19 -12.21 -4.51
N GLU A 2 -1.36 -12.44 -5.80
CA GLU A 2 -2.66 -12.27 -6.47
C GLU A 2 -3.77 -13.10 -5.81
N GLU A 3 -3.59 -14.40 -5.65
CA GLU A 3 -4.57 -15.30 -5.01
C GLU A 3 -4.93 -14.86 -3.58
N ALA A 4 -3.92 -14.51 -2.77
CA ALA A 4 -4.14 -14.01 -1.42
C ALA A 4 -4.93 -12.70 -1.40
N THR A 5 -4.63 -11.77 -2.32
CA THR A 5 -5.36 -10.51 -2.44
C THR A 5 -6.82 -10.75 -2.84
N ARG A 6 -7.06 -11.61 -3.81
CA ARG A 6 -8.40 -12.01 -4.24
C ARG A 6 -9.19 -12.61 -3.07
N ARG A 7 -8.58 -13.55 -2.36
CA ARG A 7 -9.21 -14.20 -1.21
C ARG A 7 -9.54 -13.23 -0.08
N CYS A 8 -8.63 -12.29 0.22
CA CYS A 8 -8.89 -11.26 1.22
C CYS A 8 -10.05 -10.33 0.83
N ALA A 9 -10.10 -9.90 -0.44
CA ALA A 9 -11.20 -9.07 -0.94
C ALA A 9 -12.53 -9.82 -0.83
N GLU A 10 -12.59 -11.08 -1.25
CA GLU A 10 -13.80 -11.92 -1.14
C GLU A 10 -14.27 -12.08 0.31
N LEU A 11 -13.36 -12.30 1.26
CA LEU A 11 -13.69 -12.39 2.68
C LEU A 11 -14.24 -11.08 3.25
N ALA A 12 -13.86 -9.94 2.69
CA ALA A 12 -14.42 -8.63 3.01
C ALA A 12 -15.75 -8.34 2.28
N GLY A 13 -16.21 -9.24 1.41
CA GLY A 13 -17.38 -9.04 0.58
C GLY A 13 -17.12 -8.14 -0.63
N TRP A 14 -15.87 -8.01 -1.07
CA TRP A 14 -15.45 -7.16 -2.19
C TRP A 14 -14.98 -7.99 -3.37
N ALA A 15 -15.19 -7.48 -4.59
CA ALA A 15 -14.43 -7.91 -5.75
C ALA A 15 -13.03 -7.22 -5.72
N PRO A 16 -11.99 -7.82 -6.33
CA PRO A 16 -10.69 -7.14 -6.45
C PRO A 16 -10.77 -5.76 -7.12
N SER A 17 -11.70 -5.60 -8.07
CA SER A 17 -11.96 -4.32 -8.75
C SER A 17 -12.55 -3.23 -7.84
N ASP A 18 -13.07 -3.59 -6.68
CA ASP A 18 -13.59 -2.65 -5.69
C ASP A 18 -12.47 -1.97 -4.89
N LEU A 19 -11.25 -2.49 -4.93
CA LEU A 19 -10.10 -1.83 -4.31
C LEU A 19 -9.86 -0.46 -4.95
N ASP A 20 -9.68 0.55 -4.11
CA ASP A 20 -9.29 1.88 -4.54
C ASP A 20 -7.77 1.99 -4.69
N LEU A 21 -7.03 1.25 -3.87
CA LEU A 21 -5.59 1.18 -3.91
C LEU A 21 -5.08 -0.19 -3.48
N LEU A 22 -4.14 -0.74 -4.24
CA LEU A 22 -3.32 -1.88 -3.86
C LEU A 22 -1.88 -1.41 -3.61
N VAL A 23 -1.35 -1.72 -2.44
CA VAL A 23 0.05 -1.50 -2.06
C VAL A 23 0.74 -2.86 -1.95
N PRO A 24 1.41 -3.32 -3.00
CA PRO A 24 2.14 -4.58 -2.97
C PRO A 24 3.55 -4.38 -2.38
N HIS A 25 4.12 -5.46 -1.84
CA HIS A 25 5.55 -5.53 -1.57
C HIS A 25 6.33 -5.20 -2.85
N GLN A 26 7.26 -4.27 -2.76
CA GLN A 26 8.07 -3.79 -3.87
C GLN A 26 9.22 -4.79 -4.15
N ALA A 27 8.87 -6.00 -4.61
CA ALA A 27 9.83 -7.07 -4.85
C ALA A 27 10.62 -6.85 -6.15
N ASN A 28 9.89 -6.76 -7.25
CA ASN A 28 10.37 -6.29 -8.54
C ASN A 28 9.17 -5.90 -9.42
N LEU A 29 9.41 -5.03 -10.40
CA LEU A 29 8.35 -4.47 -11.22
C LEU A 29 7.55 -5.55 -11.98
N ARG A 30 8.20 -6.58 -12.49
CA ARG A 30 7.52 -7.66 -13.24
C ARG A 30 6.52 -8.42 -12.38
N ILE A 31 6.86 -8.65 -11.12
CA ILE A 31 5.95 -9.33 -10.18
C ILE A 31 4.75 -8.42 -9.87
N ILE A 32 4.98 -7.14 -9.64
CA ILE A 32 3.92 -6.17 -9.36
C ILE A 32 2.96 -6.08 -10.56
N GLU A 33 3.48 -5.96 -11.77
CA GLU A 33 2.67 -5.92 -13.00
C GLU A 33 1.87 -7.21 -13.22
N ALA A 34 2.48 -8.36 -13.01
CA ALA A 34 1.78 -9.64 -13.13
C ALA A 34 0.62 -9.77 -12.12
N VAL A 35 0.80 -9.28 -10.89
CA VAL A 35 -0.27 -9.25 -9.88
C VAL A 35 -1.39 -8.29 -10.31
N ARG A 36 -1.03 -7.09 -10.77
CA ARG A 36 -1.99 -6.09 -11.28
C ARG A 36 -2.86 -6.65 -12.39
N GLU A 37 -2.23 -7.22 -13.43
CA GLU A 37 -2.93 -7.79 -14.59
C GLU A 37 -3.88 -8.94 -14.20
N ARG A 38 -3.42 -9.85 -13.36
CA ARG A 38 -4.23 -10.99 -12.90
C ARG A 38 -5.41 -10.59 -12.02
N LEU A 39 -5.29 -9.47 -11.30
CA LEU A 39 -6.38 -8.90 -10.53
C LEU A 39 -7.32 -8.03 -11.40
N GLY A 40 -6.93 -7.72 -12.63
CA GLY A 40 -7.68 -6.84 -13.52
C GLY A 40 -7.69 -5.39 -13.05
N LEU A 41 -6.65 -4.95 -12.32
CA LEU A 41 -6.56 -3.60 -11.80
C LEU A 41 -5.89 -2.66 -12.81
N PRO A 42 -6.41 -1.42 -12.98
CA PRO A 42 -5.72 -0.39 -13.75
C PRO A 42 -4.45 0.08 -13.02
N GLU A 43 -3.53 0.68 -13.77
CA GLU A 43 -2.22 1.13 -13.22
C GLU A 43 -2.37 2.13 -12.07
N ASP A 44 -3.36 3.02 -12.15
CA ASP A 44 -3.61 4.05 -11.14
C ASP A 44 -4.11 3.49 -9.81
N LYS A 45 -4.52 2.23 -9.75
CA LYS A 45 -4.93 1.54 -8.53
C LYS A 45 -3.82 0.70 -7.87
N VAL A 46 -2.63 0.65 -8.44
CA VAL A 46 -1.50 -0.11 -7.87
C VAL A 46 -0.32 0.83 -7.63
N TYR A 47 0.14 0.87 -6.40
CA TYR A 47 1.24 1.76 -6.03
C TYR A 47 2.59 1.14 -6.32
N VAL A 48 3.45 1.87 -7.02
CA VAL A 48 4.79 1.44 -7.41
C VAL A 48 5.80 2.54 -7.11
N ASN A 49 6.80 2.25 -6.28
CA ASN A 49 7.91 3.16 -5.99
C ASN A 49 9.29 2.48 -6.01
N ILE A 50 9.33 1.24 -6.51
CA ILE A 50 10.55 0.43 -6.54
C ILE A 50 11.71 1.11 -7.29
N ALA A 51 11.42 1.93 -8.30
CA ALA A 51 12.46 2.66 -9.04
C ALA A 51 13.23 3.65 -8.18
N ARG A 52 12.63 4.18 -7.09
CA ARG A 52 13.26 5.12 -6.17
C ARG A 52 14.00 4.44 -5.03
N TYR A 53 13.47 3.35 -4.50
CA TYR A 53 13.97 2.73 -3.26
C TYR A 53 14.52 1.32 -3.46
N GLY A 54 14.24 0.67 -4.60
CA GLY A 54 14.54 -0.74 -4.79
C GLY A 54 13.67 -1.64 -3.89
N ASN A 55 14.13 -2.85 -3.68
CA ASN A 55 13.50 -3.78 -2.76
C ASN A 55 14.04 -3.57 -1.34
N THR A 56 13.26 -2.92 -0.49
CA THR A 56 13.61 -2.61 0.91
C THR A 56 13.10 -3.68 1.89
N SER A 57 12.83 -4.90 1.40
CA SER A 57 12.33 -6.02 2.21
C SER A 57 11.03 -5.65 2.94
N SER A 58 10.92 -5.92 4.24
CA SER A 58 9.72 -5.64 5.05
C SER A 58 9.37 -4.15 5.15
N ALA A 59 10.31 -3.25 4.90
CA ALA A 59 10.08 -1.81 4.91
C ALA A 59 9.35 -1.31 3.65
N SER A 60 9.24 -2.10 2.58
CA SER A 60 8.70 -1.65 1.30
C SER A 60 7.23 -1.22 1.39
N ILE A 61 6.40 -1.95 2.11
CA ILE A 61 4.98 -1.62 2.29
C ILE A 61 4.81 -0.37 3.18
N PRO A 62 5.44 -0.26 4.37
CA PRO A 62 5.36 0.96 5.18
C PRO A 62 5.81 2.23 4.46
N ILE A 63 6.91 2.17 3.70
CA ILE A 63 7.39 3.30 2.90
C ILE A 63 6.35 3.70 1.84
N ALA A 64 5.80 2.73 1.12
CA ALA A 64 4.78 2.98 0.11
C ALA A 64 3.49 3.56 0.72
N LEU A 65 3.06 3.06 1.87
CA LEU A 65 1.90 3.59 2.59
C LEU A 65 2.12 5.04 3.05
N ASP A 66 3.28 5.36 3.62
CA ASP A 66 3.62 6.73 4.01
C ASP A 66 3.53 7.69 2.83
N GLU A 67 4.09 7.31 1.68
CA GLU A 67 4.00 8.11 0.46
C GLU A 67 2.56 8.26 -0.05
N CYS A 68 1.76 7.18 -0.03
CA CYS A 68 0.36 7.24 -0.44
C CYS A 68 -0.47 8.18 0.44
N VAL A 69 -0.20 8.19 1.74
CA VAL A 69 -0.88 9.07 2.71
C VAL A 69 -0.44 10.53 2.49
N ARG A 70 0.85 10.80 2.40
CA ARG A 70 1.39 12.16 2.21
C ARG A 70 0.98 12.77 0.88
N SER A 71 0.95 11.97 -0.19
CA SER A 71 0.54 12.42 -1.53
C SER A 71 -0.97 12.49 -1.74
N ARG A 72 -1.76 12.15 -0.74
CA ARG A 72 -3.23 12.07 -0.82
C ARG A 72 -3.75 11.01 -1.80
N ARG A 73 -2.92 10.07 -2.17
CA ARG A 73 -3.30 8.92 -2.98
C ARG A 73 -4.25 7.98 -2.21
N LEU A 74 -4.05 7.87 -0.89
CA LEU A 74 -4.89 7.13 0.04
C LEU A 74 -5.70 8.12 0.88
N LYS A 75 -7.02 8.01 0.79
CA LYS A 75 -7.99 8.93 1.43
C LYS A 75 -8.96 8.18 2.32
N GLN A 76 -9.55 8.88 3.28
CA GLN A 76 -10.60 8.32 4.12
C GLN A 76 -11.72 7.71 3.29
N GLY A 77 -12.09 6.47 3.61
CA GLY A 77 -13.12 5.71 2.91
C GLY A 77 -12.58 4.79 1.81
N ASP A 78 -11.32 4.94 1.41
CA ASP A 78 -10.72 4.09 0.40
C ASP A 78 -10.61 2.63 0.86
N LYS A 79 -10.87 1.71 -0.04
CA LYS A 79 -10.64 0.28 0.13
C LYS A 79 -9.21 -0.04 -0.25
N LEU A 80 -8.39 -0.28 0.76
CA LEU A 80 -6.96 -0.58 0.63
C LEU A 80 -6.71 -2.07 0.65
N GLY A 81 -5.94 -2.54 -0.32
CA GLY A 81 -5.32 -3.86 -0.33
C GLY A 81 -3.82 -3.76 -0.07
N ILE A 82 -3.29 -4.67 0.72
CA ILE A 82 -1.85 -4.84 0.95
C ILE A 82 -1.50 -6.27 0.57
N ALA A 83 -0.44 -6.46 -0.20
CA ALA A 83 0.00 -7.78 -0.63
C ALA A 83 1.51 -7.95 -0.40
N ALA A 84 1.88 -9.00 0.33
CA ALA A 84 3.26 -9.28 0.68
C ALA A 84 3.75 -10.60 0.06
N PHE A 85 5.05 -10.67 -0.19
CA PHE A 85 5.75 -11.84 -0.65
C PHE A 85 7.14 -11.90 -0.01
N GLY A 86 7.57 -13.08 0.41
CA GLY A 86 8.86 -13.28 1.04
C GLY A 86 9.54 -14.56 0.63
N GLY A 87 10.79 -14.74 1.07
CA GLY A 87 11.56 -15.95 0.86
C GLY A 87 10.89 -17.19 1.45
N GLY A 88 11.19 -18.39 0.93
CA GLY A 88 10.52 -19.63 1.30
C GLY A 88 9.15 -19.80 0.68
N ALA A 89 8.82 -19.02 -0.37
CA ALA A 89 7.54 -18.93 -1.06
C ALA A 89 6.38 -18.62 -0.09
N THR A 90 6.59 -17.69 0.85
CA THR A 90 5.57 -17.18 1.76
C THR A 90 4.91 -15.94 1.16
N TRP A 91 3.59 -15.89 1.18
CA TRP A 91 2.83 -14.73 0.74
C TRP A 91 1.61 -14.51 1.62
N GLY A 92 1.16 -13.28 1.68
CA GLY A 92 -0.02 -12.89 2.43
C GLY A 92 -0.65 -11.64 1.85
N ALA A 93 -1.88 -11.38 2.24
CA ALA A 93 -2.57 -10.15 1.91
C ALA A 93 -3.47 -9.71 3.05
N SER A 94 -3.79 -8.43 3.06
CA SER A 94 -4.78 -7.84 3.95
C SER A 94 -5.60 -6.83 3.18
N THR A 95 -6.86 -6.69 3.54
CA THR A 95 -7.74 -5.64 3.01
C THR A 95 -8.39 -4.88 4.15
N MET A 96 -8.53 -3.58 4.00
CA MET A 96 -9.13 -2.72 5.01
C MET A 96 -9.76 -1.47 4.38
N THR A 97 -10.72 -0.89 5.07
CA THR A 97 -11.18 0.47 4.75
C THR A 97 -10.29 1.47 5.48
N TRP A 98 -9.73 2.43 4.75
CA TRP A 98 -8.93 3.49 5.35
C TRP A 98 -9.83 4.51 6.03
N THR A 99 -9.73 4.67 7.34
CA THR A 99 -10.66 5.47 8.13
C THR A 99 -10.05 6.76 8.69
N ILE A 100 -8.76 7.02 8.43
CA ILE A 100 -8.06 8.19 8.97
C ILE A 100 -8.47 9.45 8.20
N PRO A 101 -9.04 10.48 8.88
CA PRO A 101 -9.43 11.73 8.25
C PRO A 101 -8.23 12.54 7.75
N ALA A 102 -8.40 13.30 6.66
CA ALA A 102 -7.36 14.17 6.10
C ALA A 102 -6.79 15.15 7.14
N ALA A 103 -7.63 15.77 7.95
CA ALA A 103 -7.19 16.68 9.00
C ALA A 103 -6.27 16.03 10.04
N HIS A 104 -6.45 14.74 10.32
CA HIS A 104 -5.55 13.99 11.20
C HIS A 104 -4.19 13.76 10.56
N VAL A 105 -4.20 13.42 9.27
CA VAL A 105 -2.98 13.27 8.47
C VAL A 105 -2.21 14.59 8.40
N ASP A 106 -2.88 15.71 8.15
CA ASP A 106 -2.26 17.03 8.10
C ASP A 106 -1.54 17.38 9.40
N ARG A 107 -2.19 17.14 10.53
CA ARG A 107 -1.56 17.35 11.86
C ARG A 107 -0.35 16.47 12.09
N ALA A 108 -0.42 15.20 11.68
CA ALA A 108 0.68 14.26 11.84
C ALA A 108 1.89 14.66 10.97
N ILE A 109 1.66 15.09 9.74
CA ILE A 109 2.71 15.58 8.83
C ILE A 109 3.35 16.83 9.42
N ALA A 110 2.54 17.83 9.82
CA ALA A 110 3.04 19.07 10.43
C ALA A 110 3.88 18.79 11.68
N ALA A 111 3.45 17.87 12.53
CA ALA A 111 4.20 17.47 13.73
C ALA A 111 5.54 16.79 13.40
N ALA A 112 5.57 15.98 12.32
CA ALA A 112 6.80 15.30 11.88
C ALA A 112 7.82 16.26 11.25
N GLU A 113 7.35 17.34 10.62
CA GLU A 113 8.16 18.35 9.95
C GLU A 113 8.54 19.53 10.86
N ALA A 114 7.95 19.62 12.06
CA ALA A 114 8.28 20.66 13.03
C ALA A 114 9.77 20.56 13.44
N PRO A 115 10.44 21.71 13.65
CA PRO A 115 11.83 21.71 14.13
C PRO A 115 11.91 20.93 15.44
N LYS A 116 12.77 19.91 15.47
CA LYS A 116 13.07 19.21 16.72
C LYS A 116 14.00 20.11 17.54
N GLU A 117 13.59 20.47 18.75
CA GLU A 117 14.51 21.11 19.68
C GLU A 117 15.69 20.18 19.91
N VAL A 118 16.89 20.66 19.55
CA VAL A 118 18.12 19.95 19.89
C VAL A 118 18.33 20.14 21.38
N VAL A 119 18.00 19.14 22.15
CA VAL A 119 18.38 19.11 23.58
C VAL A 119 19.87 18.90 23.63
N SER A 120 20.57 19.97 23.95
CA SER A 120 22.03 19.97 24.18
C SER A 120 22.38 19.41 25.56
#